data_ce858d77d13e72e5ac152c6341a2e110
#
_entry.id   ce858d77d13e72e5ac152c6341a2e110
#
_cell.length_a   1.000
_cell.length_b   1.000
_cell.length_c   1.000
_cell.angle_alpha   90.00
_cell.angle_beta   90.00
_cell.angle_gamma   90.00
#
_symmetry.space_group_name_H-M   'P 1'
#
loop_
_entity.id
_entity.type
_entity.pdbx_description
1 polymer ?
#
loop_
_entity_poly.entity_id
_entity_poly.type
_entity_poly.pdbx_seq_one_letter_code
_entity_poly.pdbx_strand_id
1 'polypeptide(L)'
;MVSAFYNGSRLLKLHPNRPTAELVWKGQSASEINTDGLHSLITTPVIQGDYIYGIGSYGQFRCLDARTGKRVWETQEVTKEKARWAAGLIVRHEDRYFINNDRGELILAKLSPAGYQEISRTQLIKPTTRVGTRRELGLVNWSHPAYANRHLIIRNDEEIRRYSLAKE
;
A
#
# COMPACT_ATOMS: atom_id res chain seq x y z
N MET A 1 -0.33 11.71 -7.70
CA MET A 1 0.47 11.76 -6.45
C MET A 1 1.79 11.08 -6.71
N VAL A 2 2.88 11.61 -6.15
CA VAL A 2 4.19 10.97 -6.09
C VAL A 2 4.60 10.82 -4.63
N SER A 3 5.33 9.75 -4.31
CA SER A 3 5.76 9.45 -2.95
C SER A 3 7.19 8.90 -2.98
N ALA A 4 7.95 9.14 -1.94
CA ALA A 4 9.30 8.65 -1.77
C ALA A 4 9.58 8.32 -0.31
N PHE A 5 10.55 7.44 -0.08
CA PHE A 5 10.98 7.02 1.25
C PHE A 5 11.44 8.21 2.11
N TYR A 6 12.30 9.06 1.54
CA TYR A 6 12.67 10.35 2.10
C TYR A 6 11.83 11.47 1.47
N ASN A 7 11.60 12.55 2.20
CA ASN A 7 10.86 13.74 1.73
C ASN A 7 9.37 13.51 1.42
N GLY A 8 8.80 12.38 1.79
CA GLY A 8 7.37 12.12 1.77
C GLY A 8 6.69 12.19 0.41
N SER A 9 5.48 12.68 0.45
CA SER A 9 4.58 12.71 -0.71
C SER A 9 4.31 14.12 -1.20
N ARG A 10 3.94 14.22 -2.50
CA ARG A 10 3.42 15.43 -3.13
C ARG A 10 2.19 15.08 -3.96
N LEU A 11 1.16 15.89 -3.87
CA LEU A 11 0.05 15.82 -4.80
C LEU A 11 0.23 16.89 -5.88
N LEU A 12 0.10 16.45 -7.12
CA LEU A 12 0.20 17.30 -8.30
C LEU A 12 -1.13 17.26 -9.04
N LYS A 13 -1.61 18.43 -9.45
CA LYS A 13 -2.72 18.57 -10.39
C LYS A 13 -2.15 18.64 -11.80
N LEU A 14 -2.55 17.72 -12.66
CA LEU A 14 -2.14 17.71 -14.06
C LEU A 14 -3.11 18.55 -14.90
N HIS A 15 -2.59 19.28 -15.85
CA HIS A 15 -3.42 19.99 -16.80
C HIS A 15 -3.87 19.05 -17.93
N PRO A 16 -5.18 19.02 -18.29
CA PRO A 16 -5.68 18.09 -19.28
C PRO A 16 -5.13 18.34 -20.71
N ASN A 17 -4.83 19.60 -21.03
CA ASN A 17 -4.46 20.02 -22.39
C ASN A 17 -3.03 20.56 -22.53
N ARG A 18 -2.21 20.47 -21.50
CA ARG A 18 -0.82 20.95 -21.49
C ARG A 18 0.04 20.02 -20.65
N PRO A 19 1.30 19.74 -21.04
CA PRO A 19 2.22 18.91 -20.26
C PRO A 19 2.78 19.67 -19.05
N THR A 20 1.88 20.19 -18.19
CA THR A 20 2.22 20.97 -16.99
C THR A 20 1.51 20.41 -15.77
N ALA A 21 2.13 20.56 -14.62
CA ALA A 21 1.60 20.14 -13.34
C ALA A 21 1.74 21.27 -12.31
N GLU A 22 0.75 21.40 -11.44
CA GLU A 22 0.75 22.33 -10.31
C GLU A 22 0.87 21.55 -9.00
N LEU A 23 1.68 22.05 -8.07
CA LEU A 23 1.79 21.47 -6.74
C LEU A 23 0.53 21.86 -5.93
N VAL A 24 -0.24 20.84 -5.51
CA VAL A 24 -1.39 21.03 -4.62
C VAL A 24 -0.92 21.11 -3.17
N TRP A 25 -0.14 20.13 -2.74
CA TRP A 25 0.51 20.11 -1.42
C TRP A 25 1.76 19.23 -1.43
N LYS A 26 2.59 19.43 -0.39
CA LYS A 26 3.80 18.65 -0.09
C LYS A 26 3.76 18.27 1.39
N GLY A 27 4.15 17.03 1.73
CA GLY A 27 4.37 16.58 3.09
C GLY A 27 5.47 17.40 3.78
N GLN A 28 5.41 17.51 5.10
CA GLN A 28 6.30 18.34 5.89
C GLN A 28 7.57 17.61 6.30
N SER A 29 7.47 16.30 6.57
CA SER A 29 8.60 15.52 7.05
C SER A 29 9.54 15.08 5.93
N ALA A 30 10.84 15.22 6.14
CA ALA A 30 11.90 14.60 5.34
C ALA A 30 12.38 13.28 5.95
N SER A 31 11.95 12.95 7.16
CA SER A 31 12.35 11.73 7.88
C SER A 31 11.67 10.48 7.32
N GLU A 32 12.40 9.39 7.24
CA GLU A 32 11.83 8.07 6.92
C GLU A 32 11.09 7.43 8.11
N ILE A 33 11.45 7.83 9.34
CA ILE A 33 10.93 7.27 10.59
C ILE A 33 9.77 8.10 11.13
N ASN A 34 9.99 9.42 11.22
CA ASN A 34 9.01 10.37 11.76
C ASN A 34 8.22 10.99 10.60
N THR A 35 7.32 10.21 10.03
CA THR A 35 6.57 10.56 8.85
C THR A 35 5.23 11.20 9.19
N ASP A 36 4.84 12.27 8.48
CA ASP A 36 3.54 12.94 8.62
C ASP A 36 2.46 12.36 7.70
N GLY A 37 2.80 12.14 6.44
CA GLY A 37 1.92 11.62 5.40
C GLY A 37 2.31 10.22 4.93
N LEU A 38 2.23 10.00 3.62
CA LEU A 38 2.68 8.76 3.00
C LEU A 38 4.13 8.90 2.54
N HIS A 39 4.97 7.97 2.97
CA HIS A 39 6.34 7.77 2.52
C HIS A 39 6.44 6.40 1.84
N SER A 40 5.52 6.14 0.92
CA SER A 40 5.45 4.87 0.20
C SER A 40 6.66 4.71 -0.70
N LEU A 41 7.28 3.53 -0.67
CA LEU A 41 8.45 3.20 -1.47
C LEU A 41 8.12 2.15 -2.53
N ILE A 42 7.57 1.02 -2.11
CA ILE A 42 7.33 -0.16 -2.95
C ILE A 42 5.90 -0.13 -3.51
N THR A 43 4.97 0.47 -2.75
CA THR A 43 3.54 0.38 -3.01
C THR A 43 2.99 1.68 -3.57
N THR A 44 2.03 1.57 -4.48
CA THR A 44 1.32 2.72 -5.04
C THR A 44 0.09 3.03 -4.19
N PRO A 45 -0.04 4.25 -3.65
CA PRO A 45 -1.26 4.68 -2.96
C PRO A 45 -2.46 4.73 -3.90
N VAL A 46 -3.65 4.47 -3.36
CA VAL A 46 -4.93 4.53 -4.06
C VAL A 46 -5.65 5.83 -3.71
N ILE A 47 -6.08 6.58 -4.72
CA ILE A 47 -6.90 7.78 -4.55
C ILE A 47 -8.36 7.40 -4.81
N GLN A 48 -9.23 7.68 -3.85
CA GLN A 48 -10.67 7.45 -3.97
C GLN A 48 -11.44 8.66 -3.43
N GLY A 49 -12.07 9.40 -4.34
CA GLY A 49 -12.74 10.65 -3.99
C GLY A 49 -11.75 11.63 -3.33
N ASP A 50 -12.13 12.13 -2.17
CA ASP A 50 -11.34 13.08 -1.38
C ASP A 50 -10.30 12.43 -0.46
N TYR A 51 -10.00 11.13 -0.63
CA TYR A 51 -9.10 10.39 0.27
C TYR A 51 -8.03 9.61 -0.48
N ILE A 52 -6.88 9.46 0.18
CA ILE A 52 -5.73 8.69 -0.30
C ILE A 52 -5.42 7.61 0.73
N TYR A 53 -5.37 6.35 0.27
CA TYR A 53 -5.02 5.20 1.09
C TYR A 53 -3.67 4.65 0.64
N GLY A 54 -2.77 4.40 1.56
CA GLY A 54 -1.45 3.88 1.23
C GLY A 54 -0.66 3.41 2.44
N ILE A 55 0.41 2.66 2.17
CA ILE A 55 1.29 2.13 3.19
C ILE A 55 2.61 2.89 3.14
N GLY A 56 3.00 3.42 4.28
CA GLY A 56 4.24 4.16 4.46
C GLY A 56 5.46 3.26 4.60
N SER A 57 6.63 3.88 4.73
CA SER A 57 7.96 3.26 4.72
C SER A 57 8.23 2.23 5.81
N TYR A 58 7.49 2.28 6.91
CA TYR A 58 7.58 1.35 8.04
C TYR A 58 6.27 0.57 8.26
N GLY A 59 5.46 0.41 7.21
CA GLY A 59 4.25 -0.40 7.26
C GLY A 59 3.01 0.32 7.80
N GLN A 60 3.10 1.61 8.11
CA GLN A 60 1.94 2.38 8.54
C GLN A 60 0.92 2.46 7.40
N PHE A 61 -0.22 1.83 7.55
CA PHE A 61 -1.33 2.01 6.64
C PHE A 61 -2.12 3.25 7.04
N ARG A 62 -2.28 4.17 6.09
CA ARG A 62 -2.82 5.50 6.35
C ARG A 62 -3.91 5.88 5.38
N CYS A 63 -4.85 6.68 5.89
CA CYS A 63 -5.74 7.52 5.10
C CYS A 63 -5.28 8.97 5.21
N LEU A 64 -5.19 9.66 4.09
CA LEU A 64 -4.97 11.09 4.04
C LEU A 64 -6.16 11.79 3.37
N ASP A 65 -6.46 13.00 3.80
CA ASP A 65 -7.32 13.93 3.05
C ASP A 65 -6.56 14.35 1.78
N ALA A 66 -7.16 14.12 0.61
CA ALA A 66 -6.50 14.36 -0.68
C ALA A 66 -6.28 15.86 -0.97
N ARG A 67 -7.06 16.76 -0.38
CA ARG A 67 -6.94 18.20 -0.61
C ARG A 67 -5.82 18.83 0.18
N THR A 68 -5.50 18.27 1.36
CA THR A 68 -4.57 18.86 2.32
C THR A 68 -3.33 18.02 2.59
N GLY A 69 -3.36 16.71 2.26
CA GLY A 69 -2.31 15.75 2.62
C GLY A 69 -2.30 15.39 4.11
N LYS A 70 -3.23 15.91 4.91
CA LYS A 70 -3.30 15.60 6.36
C LYS A 70 -3.76 14.18 6.60
N ARG A 71 -3.13 13.52 7.57
CA ARG A 71 -3.50 12.19 8.00
C ARG A 71 -4.85 12.20 8.72
N VAL A 72 -5.77 11.33 8.26
CA VAL A 72 -7.08 11.09 8.85
C VAL A 72 -6.99 9.98 9.89
N TRP A 73 -6.37 8.85 9.52
CA TRP A 73 -6.10 7.73 10.43
C TRP A 73 -4.84 6.96 10.03
N GLU A 74 -4.37 6.12 10.95
CA GLU A 74 -3.22 5.23 10.78
C GLU A 74 -3.47 3.91 11.52
N THR A 75 -3.03 2.79 10.92
CA THR A 75 -3.01 1.48 11.56
C THR A 75 -1.79 0.65 11.11
N GLN A 76 -1.40 -0.35 11.90
CA GLN A 76 -0.39 -1.36 11.56
C GLN A 76 -1.01 -2.72 11.25
N GLU A 77 -2.34 -2.83 11.23
CA GLU A 77 -3.03 -4.12 11.10
C GLU A 77 -2.74 -4.86 9.80
N VAL A 78 -2.45 -4.14 8.70
CA VAL A 78 -2.12 -4.74 7.41
C VAL A 78 -0.77 -5.45 7.43
N THR A 79 0.25 -4.81 8.00
CA THR A 79 1.62 -5.32 8.04
C THR A 79 1.96 -6.03 9.35
N LYS A 80 1.08 -5.89 10.36
CA LYS A 80 1.17 -6.44 11.72
C LYS A 80 2.29 -5.86 12.59
N GLU A 81 3.23 -5.16 11.99
CA GLU A 81 4.41 -4.67 12.71
C GLU A 81 5.03 -3.45 12.03
N LYS A 82 5.72 -2.63 12.83
CA LYS A 82 6.50 -1.52 12.33
C LYS A 82 7.86 -2.03 11.89
N ALA A 83 8.00 -2.27 10.60
CA ALA A 83 9.24 -2.75 10.00
C ALA A 83 9.66 -1.87 8.84
N ARG A 84 10.95 -1.59 8.73
CA ARG A 84 11.51 -0.86 7.59
C ARG A 84 11.18 -1.60 6.30
N TRP A 85 10.63 -0.86 5.32
CA TRP A 85 10.16 -1.36 4.02
C TRP A 85 9.00 -2.36 4.07
N ALA A 86 8.28 -2.43 5.19
CA ALA A 86 7.04 -3.20 5.23
C ALA A 86 6.05 -2.62 4.20
N ALA A 87 5.36 -3.50 3.50
CA ALA A 87 4.63 -3.14 2.32
C ALA A 87 3.30 -3.92 2.18
N GLY A 88 2.39 -3.35 1.41
CA GLY A 88 1.16 -4.01 0.99
C GLY A 88 0.63 -3.37 -0.28
N LEU A 89 0.37 -4.19 -1.27
CA LEU A 89 -0.11 -3.79 -2.58
C LEU A 89 -1.63 -3.75 -2.57
N ILE A 90 -2.20 -2.59 -2.87
CA ILE A 90 -3.63 -2.32 -2.74
C ILE A 90 -4.26 -2.32 -4.13
N VAL A 91 -5.27 -3.15 -4.32
CA VAL A 91 -6.09 -3.21 -5.54
C VAL A 91 -7.54 -2.99 -5.15
N ARG A 92 -8.17 -1.95 -5.70
CA ARG A 92 -9.58 -1.67 -5.48
C ARG A 92 -10.45 -2.56 -6.36
N HIS A 93 -11.51 -3.10 -5.75
CA HIS A 93 -12.59 -3.81 -6.43
C HIS A 93 -13.94 -3.32 -5.87
N GLU A 94 -14.63 -2.47 -6.61
CA GLU A 94 -15.90 -1.84 -6.21
C GLU A 94 -15.81 -1.11 -4.87
N ASP A 95 -16.50 -1.60 -3.83
CA ASP A 95 -16.53 -1.08 -2.46
C ASP A 95 -15.49 -1.74 -1.53
N ARG A 96 -14.66 -2.65 -2.07
CA ARG A 96 -13.69 -3.45 -1.33
C ARG A 96 -12.28 -3.29 -1.87
N TYR A 97 -11.32 -3.75 -1.09
CA TYR A 97 -9.91 -3.73 -1.44
C TYR A 97 -9.29 -5.09 -1.20
N PHE A 98 -8.56 -5.57 -2.19
CA PHE A 98 -7.59 -6.63 -2.03
C PHE A 98 -6.25 -6.02 -1.65
N ILE A 99 -5.67 -6.48 -0.55
CA ILE A 99 -4.37 -6.01 -0.08
C ILE A 99 -3.47 -7.22 0.07
N ASN A 100 -2.41 -7.27 -0.76
CA ASN A 100 -1.37 -8.28 -0.64
C ASN A 100 -0.20 -7.69 0.14
N ASN A 101 0.00 -8.17 1.36
CA ASN A 101 1.10 -7.69 2.19
C ASN A 101 2.41 -8.46 1.92
N ASP A 102 3.51 -7.94 2.44
CA ASP A 102 4.84 -8.52 2.28
C ASP A 102 5.05 -9.82 3.06
N ARG A 103 4.06 -10.24 3.85
CA ARG A 103 4.03 -11.54 4.53
C ARG A 103 3.42 -12.64 3.65
N GLY A 104 3.02 -12.32 2.41
CA GLY A 104 2.40 -13.25 1.47
C GLY A 104 0.93 -13.54 1.75
N GLU A 105 0.27 -12.67 2.51
CA GLU A 105 -1.16 -12.76 2.81
C GLU A 105 -1.99 -11.95 1.81
N LEU A 106 -3.20 -12.43 1.53
CA LEU A 106 -4.28 -11.66 0.92
C LEU A 106 -5.25 -11.22 2.00
N ILE A 107 -5.52 -9.94 2.03
CA ILE A 107 -6.49 -9.32 2.93
C ILE A 107 -7.61 -8.75 2.07
N LEU A 108 -8.86 -9.05 2.42
CA LEU A 108 -10.06 -8.38 1.91
C LEU A 108 -10.50 -7.36 2.95
N ALA A 109 -10.64 -6.10 2.56
CA ALA A 109 -10.97 -5.02 3.47
C ALA A 109 -11.93 -4.01 2.87
N LYS A 110 -12.60 -3.23 3.74
CA LYS A 110 -13.24 -1.95 3.41
C LYS A 110 -12.38 -0.81 3.95
N LEU A 111 -12.27 0.24 3.15
CA LEU A 111 -11.57 1.47 3.51
C LEU A 111 -12.54 2.65 3.44
N SER A 112 -12.51 3.47 4.46
CA SER A 112 -13.27 4.70 4.52
C SER A 112 -12.52 5.76 5.34
N PRO A 113 -12.93 7.03 5.33
CA PRO A 113 -12.36 8.01 6.26
C PRO A 113 -12.60 7.68 7.74
N ALA A 114 -13.59 6.82 8.05
CA ALA A 114 -13.83 6.35 9.41
C ALA A 114 -12.84 5.28 9.87
N GLY A 115 -12.13 4.60 8.94
CA GLY A 115 -11.12 3.61 9.31
C GLY A 115 -10.94 2.48 8.30
N TYR A 116 -10.04 1.58 8.68
CA TYR A 116 -9.79 0.28 8.07
C TYR A 116 -10.68 -0.78 8.72
N GLN A 117 -11.34 -1.57 7.91
CA GLN A 117 -12.13 -2.72 8.35
C GLN A 117 -11.70 -3.97 7.59
N GLU A 118 -11.02 -4.87 8.26
CA GLU A 118 -10.69 -6.18 7.71
C GLU A 118 -11.96 -7.05 7.62
N ILE A 119 -12.20 -7.66 6.47
CA ILE A 119 -13.28 -8.61 6.25
C ILE A 119 -12.76 -10.04 6.42
N SER A 120 -11.62 -10.33 5.79
CA SER A 120 -10.98 -11.63 5.86
C SER A 120 -9.50 -11.53 5.52
N ARG A 121 -8.73 -12.55 5.95
CA ARG A 121 -7.30 -12.70 5.67
C ARG A 121 -6.98 -14.15 5.42
N THR A 122 -6.11 -14.41 4.44
CA THR A 122 -5.60 -15.76 4.18
C THR A 122 -4.15 -15.73 3.74
N GLN A 123 -3.38 -16.75 4.12
CA GLN A 123 -2.02 -16.95 3.64
C GLN A 123 -2.09 -17.53 2.22
N LEU A 124 -1.44 -16.88 1.26
CA LEU A 124 -1.38 -17.34 -0.12
C LEU A 124 -0.05 -18.01 -0.45
N ILE A 125 1.05 -17.37 -0.08
CA ILE A 125 2.39 -17.80 -0.47
C ILE A 125 3.38 -17.48 0.65
N LYS A 126 4.39 -18.33 0.81
CA LYS A 126 5.44 -18.12 1.80
C LYS A 126 6.37 -17.00 1.33
N PRO A 127 6.74 -16.04 2.18
CA PRO A 127 7.81 -15.09 1.88
C PRO A 127 9.16 -15.80 1.74
N THR A 128 9.94 -15.46 0.70
CA THR A 128 11.24 -16.10 0.42
C THR A 128 12.38 -15.10 0.23
N THR A 129 12.06 -13.85 -0.12
CA THR A 129 13.07 -12.84 -0.45
C THR A 129 13.77 -12.30 0.81
N ARG A 130 15.10 -12.40 0.85
CA ARG A 130 15.93 -11.76 1.89
C ARG A 130 16.12 -10.27 1.56
N VAL A 131 15.84 -9.43 2.54
CA VAL A 131 16.04 -7.98 2.44
C VAL A 131 17.19 -7.60 3.34
N GLY A 132 18.41 -7.65 2.86
CA GLY A 132 19.62 -7.15 3.52
C GLY A 132 19.61 -7.03 5.05
N THR A 133 20.68 -6.54 5.63
CA THR A 133 20.83 -6.43 7.09
C THR A 133 20.01 -5.34 7.78
N ARG A 134 19.29 -4.51 7.02
CA ARG A 134 18.54 -3.36 7.55
C ARG A 134 17.09 -3.66 7.92
N ARG A 135 16.62 -4.87 7.65
CA ARG A 135 15.30 -5.34 8.06
C ARG A 135 15.46 -6.52 9.00
N GLU A 136 15.07 -6.34 10.25
CA GLU A 136 15.19 -7.35 11.30
C GLU A 136 14.09 -8.43 11.21
N LEU A 137 13.02 -8.19 10.48
CA LEU A 137 11.78 -8.94 10.51
C LEU A 137 11.63 -9.95 9.35
N GLY A 138 12.65 -10.80 9.16
CA GLY A 138 12.53 -12.00 8.34
C GLY A 138 12.39 -11.76 6.83
N LEU A 139 11.91 -12.80 6.15
CA LEU A 139 11.71 -12.83 4.71
C LEU A 139 10.46 -12.06 4.29
N VAL A 140 10.47 -11.55 3.06
CA VAL A 140 9.35 -10.79 2.46
C VAL A 140 8.91 -11.40 1.13
N ASN A 141 7.70 -11.01 0.72
CA ASN A 141 7.21 -11.18 -0.64
C ASN A 141 6.82 -9.81 -1.21
N TRP A 142 7.65 -9.26 -2.09
CA TRP A 142 7.41 -7.96 -2.73
C TRP A 142 6.95 -8.07 -4.18
N SER A 143 6.71 -9.28 -4.65
CA SER A 143 6.20 -9.48 -6.01
C SER A 143 4.79 -8.92 -6.13
N HIS A 144 4.57 -8.10 -7.16
CA HIS A 144 3.25 -7.58 -7.46
C HIS A 144 2.31 -8.71 -7.88
N PRO A 145 1.11 -8.82 -7.28
CA PRO A 145 0.10 -9.75 -7.73
C PRO A 145 -0.53 -9.29 -9.04
N ALA A 146 -1.02 -10.23 -9.84
CA ALA A 146 -1.84 -9.95 -11.00
C ALA A 146 -3.27 -10.45 -10.78
N TYR A 147 -4.26 -9.60 -11.08
CA TYR A 147 -5.67 -9.91 -10.98
C TYR A 147 -6.28 -9.92 -12.38
N ALA A 148 -6.78 -11.06 -12.82
CA ALA A 148 -7.44 -11.21 -14.11
C ALA A 148 -8.45 -12.37 -14.10
N ASN A 149 -9.59 -12.23 -14.81
CA ASN A 149 -10.56 -13.29 -15.04
C ASN A 149 -10.99 -14.03 -13.76
N ARG A 150 -11.25 -13.29 -12.68
CA ARG A 150 -11.57 -13.82 -11.34
C ARG A 150 -10.48 -14.72 -10.75
N HIS A 151 -9.23 -14.46 -11.09
CA HIS A 151 -8.09 -15.14 -10.50
C HIS A 151 -7.10 -14.12 -9.97
N LEU A 152 -6.39 -14.54 -8.94
CA LEU A 152 -5.19 -13.91 -8.44
C LEU A 152 -3.99 -14.79 -8.79
N ILE A 153 -2.98 -14.20 -9.38
CA ILE A 153 -1.69 -14.82 -9.64
C ILE A 153 -0.67 -14.11 -8.76
N ILE A 154 0.06 -14.87 -7.97
CA ILE A 154 1.09 -14.39 -7.06
C ILE A 154 2.32 -15.27 -7.17
N ARG A 155 3.50 -14.70 -6.98
CA ARG A 155 4.76 -15.45 -6.96
C ARG A 155 5.65 -15.04 -5.80
N ASN A 156 6.58 -15.91 -5.45
CA ASN A 156 7.78 -15.62 -4.67
C ASN A 156 9.02 -15.99 -5.52
N ASP A 157 10.18 -16.22 -4.90
CA ASP A 157 11.42 -16.57 -5.63
C ASP A 157 11.47 -18.06 -6.01
N GLU A 158 10.56 -18.88 -5.48
CA GLU A 158 10.57 -20.34 -5.63
C GLU A 158 9.39 -20.86 -6.47
N GLU A 159 8.23 -20.17 -6.45
CA GLU A 159 7.00 -20.65 -7.05
C GLU A 159 6.09 -19.52 -7.57
N ILE A 160 5.20 -19.89 -8.49
CA ILE A 160 4.07 -19.07 -8.93
C ILE A 160 2.77 -19.83 -8.63
N ARG A 161 1.79 -19.13 -8.06
CA ARG A 161 0.49 -19.71 -7.69
C ARG A 161 -0.65 -18.93 -8.32
N ARG A 162 -1.70 -19.66 -8.69
CA ARG A 162 -2.98 -19.13 -9.18
C ARG A 162 -4.10 -19.54 -8.24
N TYR A 163 -4.87 -18.56 -7.79
CA TYR A 163 -6.04 -18.77 -6.93
C TYR A 163 -7.31 -18.31 -7.63
N SER A 164 -8.38 -19.11 -7.55
CA SER A 164 -9.71 -18.68 -7.97
C SER A 164 -10.29 -17.71 -6.94
N LEU A 165 -10.86 -16.61 -7.42
CA LEU A 165 -11.64 -15.65 -6.65
C LEU A 165 -13.14 -15.77 -6.99
N ALA A 166 -13.52 -16.77 -7.80
CA ALA A 166 -14.91 -17.06 -8.09
C ALA A 166 -15.60 -17.58 -6.82
N LYS A 167 -16.86 -17.18 -6.64
CA LYS A 167 -17.73 -17.81 -5.63
C LYS A 167 -18.06 -19.22 -6.12
N GLU A 168 -17.86 -20.19 -5.26
CA GLU A 168 -18.40 -21.55 -5.43
C GLU A 168 -19.92 -21.57 -5.32
#